data_ecf06203b7c330b1a4a5ac8e82a17b42
#
_entry.id   ecf06203b7c330b1a4a5ac8e82a17b42
#
_cell.length_a   1.000
_cell.length_b   1.000
_cell.length_c   1.000
_cell.angle_alpha   90.00
_cell.angle_beta   90.00
_cell.angle_gamma   90.00
#
_symmetry.space_group_name_H-M   'P 1'
#
loop_
_entity.id
_entity.type
_entity.pdbx_description
1 polymer ?
#
loop_
_entity_poly.entity_id
_entity_poly.type
_entity_poly.pdbx_seq_one_letter_code
_entity_poly.pdbx_strand_id
1 'polypeptide(L)'
;IRDRVKNGGRVLDLGTGTGILPILMEAKTKAVHLTGLEIQPEMAEMAARSVKLNHLEDKIEIVEGDIKEASAIFSHDSFDTITSNPPYMIGQHGLKNPSETKAIARHEILCTFADITAAAKKLLKNKGKLFLVHRTFRLSEILCQLSKDGLEPKRIRFVHPYIDKE
;
A
#
# COMPACT_ATOMS: atom_id res chain seq x y z
N ILE A 1 -5.21 2.79 11.68
CA ILE A 1 -3.88 3.35 11.33
C ILE A 1 -3.57 4.57 12.20
N ARG A 2 -4.47 5.56 12.29
CA ARG A 2 -4.26 6.86 12.93
C ARG A 2 -3.43 6.81 14.23
N ASP A 3 -3.83 6.00 15.20
CA ASP A 3 -3.19 5.93 16.52
C ASP A 3 -2.01 4.94 16.57
N ARG A 4 -1.59 4.43 15.44
CA ARG A 4 -0.56 3.38 15.31
C ARG A 4 0.66 3.81 14.52
N VAL A 5 0.56 4.89 13.77
CA VAL A 5 1.71 5.49 13.09
C VAL A 5 2.59 6.16 14.14
N LYS A 6 3.89 5.92 14.06
CA LYS A 6 4.86 6.49 14.99
C LYS A 6 4.92 8.02 14.82
N ASN A 7 4.86 8.73 15.92
CA ASN A 7 5.09 10.17 15.91
C ASN A 7 6.49 10.47 15.38
N GLY A 8 6.60 11.37 14.42
CA GLY A 8 7.86 11.68 13.77
C GLY A 8 8.36 10.54 12.83
N GLY A 9 7.52 9.54 12.54
CA GLY A 9 7.90 8.40 11.72
C GLY A 9 7.82 8.69 10.22
N ARG A 10 8.57 7.91 9.44
CA ARG A 10 8.51 7.88 7.97
C ARG A 10 7.54 6.81 7.51
N VAL A 11 6.72 7.16 6.54
CA VAL A 11 5.68 6.28 5.97
C VAL A 11 5.92 6.07 4.49
N LEU A 12 5.73 4.83 4.03
CA LEU A 12 5.70 4.48 2.61
C LEU A 12 4.35 3.85 2.27
N ASP A 13 3.73 4.30 1.20
CA ASP A 13 2.52 3.69 0.63
C ASP A 13 2.88 2.98 -0.68
N LEU A 14 2.76 1.65 -0.70
CA LEU A 14 3.09 0.82 -1.85
C LEU A 14 1.87 0.67 -2.77
N GLY A 15 2.01 1.14 -4.01
CA GLY A 15 0.91 1.22 -4.97
C GLY A 15 -0.06 2.35 -4.58
N THR A 16 0.46 3.57 -4.48
CA THR A 16 -0.29 4.69 -3.91
C THR A 16 -1.44 5.20 -4.80
N GLY A 17 -1.46 4.81 -6.09
CA GLY A 17 -2.46 5.28 -7.03
C GLY A 17 -2.47 6.80 -7.13
N THR A 18 -3.60 7.42 -6.84
CA THR A 18 -3.78 8.89 -6.89
C THR A 18 -3.25 9.65 -5.66
N GLY A 19 -2.51 8.99 -4.76
CA GLY A 19 -1.92 9.63 -3.58
C GLY A 19 -2.87 9.89 -2.42
N ILE A 20 -4.07 9.30 -2.44
CA ILE A 20 -5.08 9.57 -1.40
C ILE A 20 -4.65 9.12 0.00
N LEU A 21 -3.95 7.98 0.13
CA LEU A 21 -3.52 7.48 1.44
C LEU A 21 -2.44 8.37 2.08
N PRO A 22 -1.35 8.76 1.41
CA PRO A 22 -0.40 9.72 1.97
C PRO A 22 -1.04 11.04 2.41
N ILE A 23 -1.92 11.63 1.59
CA ILE A 23 -2.62 12.88 1.92
C ILE A 23 -3.51 12.71 3.16
N LEU A 24 -4.29 11.64 3.24
CA LEU A 24 -5.11 11.36 4.42
C LEU A 24 -4.27 11.06 5.66
N MET A 25 -3.13 10.40 5.50
CA MET A 25 -2.25 10.09 6.62
C MET A 25 -1.53 11.31 7.14
N GLU A 26 -1.15 12.26 6.30
CA GLU A 26 -0.64 13.56 6.75
C GLU A 26 -1.65 14.27 7.65
N ALA A 27 -2.90 14.39 7.19
CA ALA A 27 -3.97 15.05 7.95
C ALA A 27 -4.39 14.32 9.23
N LYS A 28 -4.18 12.99 9.33
CA LYS A 28 -4.69 12.14 10.42
C LYS A 28 -3.63 11.58 11.35
N THR A 29 -2.34 11.77 11.06
CA THR A 29 -1.24 11.22 11.86
C THR A 29 -0.21 12.29 12.20
N LYS A 30 0.84 11.92 12.91
CA LYS A 30 2.00 12.76 13.20
C LYS A 30 3.25 12.25 12.48
N ALA A 31 3.09 11.66 11.32
CA ALA A 31 4.21 11.32 10.45
C ALA A 31 4.90 12.61 9.97
N VAL A 32 6.21 12.55 9.80
CA VAL A 32 6.97 13.74 9.35
C VAL A 32 7.29 13.70 7.87
N HIS A 33 7.31 12.52 7.28
CA HIS A 33 7.56 12.35 5.86
C HIS A 33 6.78 11.14 5.34
N LEU A 34 6.04 11.33 4.26
CA LEU A 34 5.25 10.30 3.62
C LEU A 34 5.71 10.15 2.17
N THR A 35 5.86 8.92 1.74
CA THR A 35 6.24 8.60 0.36
C THR A 35 5.16 7.73 -0.26
N GLY A 36 4.73 8.05 -1.46
CA GLY A 36 3.89 7.18 -2.29
C GLY A 36 4.72 6.60 -3.43
N LEU A 37 4.74 5.27 -3.58
CA LEU A 37 5.36 4.59 -4.71
C LEU A 37 4.28 4.11 -5.67
N GLU A 38 4.38 4.49 -6.95
CA GLU A 38 3.41 4.12 -7.99
C GLU A 38 4.11 3.76 -9.29
N ILE A 39 3.71 2.64 -9.90
CA ILE A 39 4.33 2.16 -11.14
C ILE A 39 3.74 2.81 -12.40
N GLN A 40 2.51 3.29 -12.32
CA GLN A 40 1.83 3.90 -13.48
C GLN A 40 2.15 5.40 -13.55
N PRO A 41 2.83 5.88 -14.63
CA PRO A 41 3.22 7.29 -14.74
C PRO A 41 2.04 8.26 -14.62
N GLU A 42 0.90 7.95 -15.23
CA GLU A 42 -0.28 8.81 -15.20
C GLU A 42 -0.88 8.93 -13.78
N MET A 43 -0.83 7.83 -12.99
CA MET A 43 -1.29 7.83 -11.61
C MET A 43 -0.30 8.56 -10.70
N ALA A 44 0.99 8.36 -10.90
CA ALA A 44 2.03 9.06 -10.16
C ALA A 44 1.97 10.58 -10.40
N GLU A 45 1.76 11.01 -11.67
CA GLU A 45 1.57 12.41 -12.00
C GLU A 45 0.29 12.98 -11.37
N MET A 46 -0.82 12.24 -11.38
CA MET A 46 -2.06 12.64 -10.72
C MET A 46 -1.87 12.75 -9.18
N ALA A 47 -1.14 11.82 -8.58
CA ALA A 47 -0.80 11.87 -7.16
C ALA A 47 0.04 13.12 -6.83
N ALA A 48 1.07 13.41 -7.63
CA ALA A 48 1.91 14.60 -7.44
C ALA A 48 1.10 15.89 -7.57
N ARG A 49 0.18 15.98 -8.53
CA ARG A 49 -0.75 17.11 -8.62
C ARG A 49 -1.65 17.22 -7.40
N SER A 50 -2.16 16.10 -6.88
CA SER A 50 -2.99 16.08 -5.67
C SER A 50 -2.21 16.59 -4.46
N VAL A 51 -0.96 16.19 -4.31
CA VAL A 51 -0.06 16.68 -3.26
C VAL A 51 0.12 18.20 -3.38
N LYS A 52 0.42 18.70 -4.58
CA LYS A 52 0.62 20.12 -4.86
C LYS A 52 -0.64 20.95 -4.60
N LEU A 53 -1.82 20.47 -5.01
CA LEU A 53 -3.10 21.15 -4.78
C LEU A 53 -3.44 21.28 -3.28
N ASN A 54 -2.88 20.39 -2.45
CA ASN A 54 -3.04 20.44 -0.99
C ASN A 54 -1.87 21.15 -0.28
N HIS A 55 -0.90 21.70 -0.99
CA HIS A 55 0.30 22.36 -0.44
C HIS A 55 1.10 21.46 0.51
N LEU A 56 1.33 20.21 0.10
CA LEU A 56 1.96 19.17 0.93
C LEU A 56 3.31 18.69 0.37
N GLU A 57 3.91 19.40 -0.59
CA GLU A 57 5.15 19.01 -1.29
C GLU A 57 6.33 18.87 -0.33
N ASP A 58 6.34 19.63 0.76
CA ASP A 58 7.38 19.54 1.79
C ASP A 58 7.28 18.30 2.68
N LYS A 59 6.14 17.60 2.65
CA LYS A 59 5.83 16.45 3.53
C LYS A 59 5.59 15.15 2.80
N ILE A 60 5.12 15.23 1.56
CA ILE A 60 4.73 14.06 0.75
C ILE A 60 5.52 14.06 -0.55
N GLU A 61 6.25 12.99 -0.75
CA GLU A 61 6.98 12.68 -1.98
C GLU A 61 6.25 11.59 -2.76
N ILE A 62 6.06 11.78 -4.06
CA ILE A 62 5.57 10.74 -4.98
C ILE A 62 6.72 10.27 -5.85
N VAL A 63 6.96 8.97 -5.82
CA VAL A 63 8.03 8.31 -6.57
C VAL A 63 7.39 7.38 -7.61
N GLU A 64 7.76 7.55 -8.87
CA GLU A 64 7.41 6.60 -9.91
C GLU A 64 8.36 5.41 -9.85
N GLY A 65 7.82 4.18 -9.75
CA GLY A 65 8.65 2.99 -9.69
C GLY A 65 7.88 1.71 -9.39
N ASP A 66 8.54 0.58 -9.63
CA ASP A 66 8.01 -0.76 -9.37
C ASP A 66 8.28 -1.18 -7.92
N ILE A 67 7.26 -1.75 -7.27
CA ILE A 67 7.37 -2.33 -5.91
C ILE A 67 8.46 -3.42 -5.86
N LYS A 68 8.65 -4.19 -6.93
CA LYS A 68 9.71 -5.21 -7.04
C LYS A 68 11.11 -4.62 -6.91
N GLU A 69 11.29 -3.38 -7.37
CA GLU A 69 12.54 -2.63 -7.33
C GLU A 69 12.62 -1.68 -6.13
N ALA A 70 11.64 -1.71 -5.22
CA ALA A 70 11.56 -0.77 -4.11
C ALA A 70 12.82 -0.78 -3.22
N SER A 71 13.51 -1.92 -3.08
CA SER A 71 14.78 -2.01 -2.34
C SER A 71 16.00 -1.43 -3.08
N ALA A 72 15.88 -1.13 -4.36
CA ALA A 72 16.89 -0.37 -5.12
C ALA A 72 16.57 1.14 -5.09
N ILE A 73 15.30 1.49 -4.98
CA ILE A 73 14.82 2.89 -4.90
C ILE A 73 15.03 3.46 -3.48
N PHE A 74 14.73 2.68 -2.45
CA PHE A 74 14.79 3.11 -1.05
C PHE A 74 15.82 2.30 -0.25
N SER A 75 16.42 2.96 0.72
CA SER A 75 17.35 2.29 1.65
C SER A 75 16.60 1.27 2.53
N HIS A 76 17.25 0.15 2.84
CA HIS A 76 16.74 -0.83 3.79
C HIS A 76 16.48 -0.18 5.16
N ASP A 77 15.55 -0.75 5.93
CA ASP A 77 15.22 -0.29 7.29
C ASP A 77 14.95 1.21 7.39
N SER A 78 14.33 1.82 6.37
CA SER A 78 14.15 3.28 6.29
C SER A 78 12.77 3.77 6.70
N PHE A 79 11.76 2.89 6.77
CA PHE A 79 10.39 3.27 7.09
C PHE A 79 9.90 2.71 8.42
N ASP A 80 9.22 3.54 9.19
CA ASP A 80 8.56 3.13 10.45
C ASP A 80 7.20 2.49 10.19
N THR A 81 6.58 2.84 9.07
CA THR A 81 5.26 2.32 8.66
C THR A 81 5.24 2.14 7.14
N ILE A 82 4.68 1.02 6.70
CA ILE A 82 4.33 0.78 5.30
C ILE A 82 2.83 0.52 5.22
N THR A 83 2.18 1.09 4.21
CA THR A 83 0.79 0.82 3.87
C THR A 83 0.70 0.25 2.47
N SER A 84 -0.30 -0.57 2.20
CA SER A 84 -0.68 -0.95 0.85
C SER A 84 -2.16 -1.31 0.78
N ASN A 85 -2.79 -0.86 -0.28
CA ASN A 85 -4.14 -1.22 -0.69
C ASN A 85 -4.08 -1.79 -2.12
N PRO A 86 -3.51 -2.99 -2.29
CA PRO A 86 -3.26 -3.55 -3.62
C PRO A 86 -4.57 -3.91 -4.32
N PRO A 87 -4.57 -4.06 -5.64
CA PRO A 87 -5.71 -4.60 -6.36
C PRO A 87 -6.04 -6.01 -5.87
N TYR A 88 -7.34 -6.32 -5.68
CA TYR A 88 -7.80 -7.49 -4.94
C TYR A 88 -8.09 -8.73 -5.80
N MET A 89 -8.13 -8.58 -7.11
CA MET A 89 -8.72 -9.57 -8.01
C MET A 89 -7.67 -10.51 -8.60
N ILE A 90 -7.91 -11.80 -8.47
CA ILE A 90 -7.23 -12.83 -9.27
C ILE A 90 -7.93 -12.84 -10.64
N GLY A 91 -7.17 -12.77 -11.72
CA GLY A 91 -7.62 -12.50 -13.09
C GLY A 91 -8.63 -13.43 -13.75
N GLN A 92 -9.47 -14.18 -13.01
CA GLN A 92 -10.46 -15.11 -13.63
C GLN A 92 -11.85 -15.14 -13.01
N HIS A 93 -12.16 -14.43 -11.94
CA HIS A 93 -13.48 -14.55 -11.31
C HIS A 93 -14.33 -13.27 -11.34
N GLY A 94 -15.30 -13.24 -12.22
CA GLY A 94 -16.56 -12.51 -11.99
C GLY A 94 -16.72 -11.14 -12.61
N LEU A 95 -15.86 -10.67 -13.51
CA LEU A 95 -16.07 -9.36 -14.15
C LEU A 95 -16.79 -9.51 -15.50
N LYS A 96 -17.95 -8.83 -15.61
CA LYS A 96 -18.74 -8.78 -16.83
C LYS A 96 -18.21 -7.80 -17.87
N ASN A 97 -17.15 -7.02 -17.56
CA ASN A 97 -16.67 -5.94 -18.41
C ASN A 97 -15.23 -6.21 -18.89
N PRO A 98 -14.98 -6.40 -20.20
CA PRO A 98 -13.66 -6.73 -20.74
C PRO A 98 -12.58 -5.67 -20.49
N SER A 99 -12.96 -4.40 -20.31
CA SER A 99 -12.02 -3.31 -20.03
C SER A 99 -11.52 -3.33 -18.58
N GLU A 100 -12.39 -3.63 -17.63
CA GLU A 100 -12.04 -3.79 -16.23
C GLU A 100 -11.19 -5.04 -15.99
N THR A 101 -11.51 -6.14 -16.66
CA THR A 101 -10.73 -7.38 -16.60
C THR A 101 -9.30 -7.16 -17.08
N LYS A 102 -9.09 -6.39 -18.15
CA LYS A 102 -7.76 -6.07 -18.67
C LYS A 102 -6.96 -5.15 -17.73
N ALA A 103 -7.61 -4.18 -17.09
CA ALA A 103 -6.96 -3.29 -16.15
C ALA A 103 -6.51 -4.07 -14.90
N ILE A 104 -7.38 -4.92 -14.35
CA ILE A 104 -7.07 -5.75 -13.16
C ILE A 104 -6.00 -6.80 -13.47
N ALA A 105 -6.09 -7.48 -14.61
CA ALA A 105 -5.08 -8.43 -15.03
C ALA A 105 -3.69 -7.78 -15.21
N ARG A 106 -3.62 -6.55 -15.69
CA ARG A 106 -2.36 -5.80 -15.74
C ARG A 106 -1.78 -5.55 -14.36
N HIS A 107 -2.60 -5.20 -13.37
CA HIS A 107 -2.13 -4.95 -12.02
C HIS A 107 -1.59 -6.19 -11.31
N GLU A 108 -2.22 -7.36 -11.49
CA GLU A 108 -1.70 -8.63 -10.93
C GLU A 108 -0.45 -9.16 -11.65
N ILE A 109 -0.32 -8.87 -12.95
CA ILE A 109 0.91 -9.17 -13.70
C ILE A 109 2.06 -8.27 -13.22
N LEU A 110 1.76 -7.04 -12.82
CA LEU A 110 2.76 -6.07 -12.39
C LEU A 110 3.26 -6.31 -10.96
N CYS A 111 2.40 -6.71 -10.01
CA CYS A 111 2.78 -6.88 -8.61
C CYS A 111 1.93 -7.95 -7.92
N THR A 112 2.58 -8.94 -7.34
CA THR A 112 1.94 -9.96 -6.50
C THR A 112 1.93 -9.55 -5.04
N PHE A 113 1.10 -10.22 -4.22
CA PHE A 113 1.12 -10.01 -2.77
C PHE A 113 2.48 -10.36 -2.15
N ALA A 114 3.18 -11.36 -2.68
CA ALA A 114 4.53 -11.72 -2.25
C ALA A 114 5.56 -10.60 -2.53
N ASP A 115 5.43 -9.87 -3.62
CA ASP A 115 6.30 -8.73 -3.91
C ASP A 115 6.12 -7.61 -2.86
N ILE A 116 4.88 -7.34 -2.46
CA ILE A 116 4.55 -6.36 -1.42
C ILE A 116 5.17 -6.76 -0.07
N THR A 117 5.01 -8.02 0.34
CA THR A 117 5.54 -8.49 1.62
C THR A 117 7.07 -8.56 1.62
N ALA A 118 7.68 -8.92 0.50
CA ALA A 118 9.13 -8.92 0.32
C ALA A 118 9.71 -7.49 0.38
N ALA A 119 9.07 -6.52 -0.29
CA ALA A 119 9.45 -5.12 -0.20
C ALA A 119 9.29 -4.60 1.24
N ALA A 120 8.14 -4.86 1.87
CA ALA A 120 7.89 -4.44 3.24
C ALA A 120 8.92 -4.99 4.23
N LYS A 121 9.30 -6.28 4.11
CA LYS A 121 10.32 -6.90 4.95
C LYS A 121 11.66 -6.20 4.87
N LYS A 122 12.08 -5.78 3.69
CA LYS A 122 13.38 -5.12 3.48
C LYS A 122 13.39 -3.66 3.94
N LEU A 123 12.27 -2.97 3.75
CA LEU A 123 12.18 -1.51 3.93
C LEU A 123 11.71 -1.09 5.32
N LEU A 124 11.00 -1.96 6.04
CA LEU A 124 10.58 -1.69 7.42
C LEU A 124 11.76 -1.73 8.38
N LYS A 125 11.84 -0.71 9.22
CA LYS A 125 12.70 -0.73 10.41
C LYS A 125 12.31 -1.85 11.37
N ASN A 126 13.23 -2.21 12.25
CA ASN A 126 12.91 -3.10 13.36
C ASN A 126 11.70 -2.54 14.16
N LYS A 127 10.70 -3.40 14.43
CA LYS A 127 9.40 -3.05 15.02
C LYS A 127 8.55 -2.10 14.16
N GLY A 128 8.89 -1.89 12.91
CA GLY A 128 8.06 -1.20 11.93
C GLY A 128 6.74 -1.93 11.72
N LYS A 129 5.77 -1.26 11.11
CA LYS A 129 4.40 -1.77 10.97
C LYS A 129 3.96 -1.77 9.53
N LEU A 130 3.45 -2.92 9.07
CA LEU A 130 2.75 -3.04 7.80
C LEU A 130 1.23 -2.97 8.03
N PHE A 131 0.55 -2.12 7.26
CA PHE A 131 -0.91 -2.04 7.22
C PHE A 131 -1.40 -2.39 5.82
N LEU A 132 -2.30 -3.35 5.76
CA LEU A 132 -2.87 -3.86 4.53
C LEU A 132 -4.39 -3.71 4.52
N VAL A 133 -4.93 -3.34 3.38
CA VAL A 133 -6.36 -3.49 3.08
C VAL A 133 -6.50 -4.57 2.04
N HIS A 134 -7.34 -5.57 2.29
CA HIS A 134 -7.50 -6.69 1.35
C HIS A 134 -8.89 -7.33 1.47
N ARG A 135 -9.25 -8.14 0.48
CA ARG A 135 -10.49 -8.94 0.51
C ARG A 135 -10.35 -10.17 1.39
N THR A 136 -11.42 -10.51 2.10
CA THR A 136 -11.45 -11.60 3.10
C THR A 136 -11.25 -12.98 2.49
N PHE A 137 -11.64 -13.21 1.24
CA PHE A 137 -11.50 -14.52 0.58
C PHE A 137 -10.03 -14.95 0.36
N ARG A 138 -9.07 -14.00 0.44
CA ARG A 138 -7.64 -14.30 0.38
C ARG A 138 -6.98 -14.39 1.77
N LEU A 139 -7.74 -14.40 2.85
CA LEU A 139 -7.21 -14.29 4.21
C LEU A 139 -6.17 -15.37 4.52
N SER A 140 -6.44 -16.63 4.18
CA SER A 140 -5.51 -17.74 4.43
C SER A 140 -4.19 -17.56 3.68
N GLU A 141 -4.25 -17.18 2.41
CA GLU A 141 -3.07 -16.89 1.59
C GLU A 141 -2.24 -15.74 2.19
N ILE A 142 -2.92 -14.66 2.58
CA ILE A 142 -2.28 -13.49 3.19
C ILE A 142 -1.54 -13.88 4.47
N LEU A 143 -2.19 -14.61 5.37
CA LEU A 143 -1.58 -15.04 6.64
C LEU A 143 -0.38 -15.95 6.41
N CYS A 144 -0.49 -16.92 5.50
CA CYS A 144 0.61 -17.79 5.14
C CYS A 144 1.81 -17.01 4.56
N GLN A 145 1.57 -16.08 3.65
CA GLN A 145 2.64 -15.28 3.04
C GLN A 145 3.31 -14.35 4.07
N LEU A 146 2.54 -13.69 4.91
CA LEU A 146 3.09 -12.85 5.98
C LEU A 146 3.98 -13.65 6.93
N SER A 147 3.54 -14.83 7.36
CA SER A 147 4.34 -15.73 8.22
C SER A 147 5.61 -16.18 7.53
N LYS A 148 5.55 -16.56 6.25
CA LYS A 148 6.71 -16.96 5.44
C LYS A 148 7.78 -15.85 5.38
N ASP A 149 7.35 -14.60 5.28
CA ASP A 149 8.25 -13.45 5.20
C ASP A 149 8.68 -12.92 6.58
N GLY A 150 8.20 -13.52 7.67
CA GLY A 150 8.51 -13.10 9.04
C GLY A 150 7.79 -11.81 9.46
N LEU A 151 6.70 -11.48 8.80
CA LEU A 151 5.80 -10.38 9.13
C LEU A 151 4.63 -10.93 9.95
N GLU A 152 4.69 -10.76 11.28
CA GLU A 152 3.69 -11.35 12.17
C GLU A 152 2.39 -10.54 12.20
N PRO A 153 1.22 -11.11 11.82
CA PRO A 153 -0.07 -10.45 11.92
C PRO A 153 -0.46 -10.20 13.38
N LYS A 154 -0.52 -8.94 13.80
CA LYS A 154 -0.88 -8.56 15.17
C LYS A 154 -2.34 -8.20 15.34
N ARG A 155 -3.01 -7.81 14.25
CA ARG A 155 -4.41 -7.37 14.28
C ARG A 155 -5.09 -7.61 12.95
N ILE A 156 -6.29 -8.16 13.02
CA ILE A 156 -7.21 -8.25 11.88
C ILE A 156 -8.47 -7.48 12.25
N ARG A 157 -9.01 -6.73 11.29
CA ARG A 157 -10.34 -6.09 11.38
C ARG A 157 -11.13 -6.45 10.15
N PHE A 158 -12.27 -7.07 10.34
CA PHE A 158 -13.26 -7.27 9.29
C PHE A 158 -14.12 -6.02 9.15
N VAL A 159 -14.40 -5.65 7.90
CA VAL A 159 -15.29 -4.53 7.57
C VAL A 159 -16.41 -5.08 6.71
N HIS A 160 -17.64 -4.92 7.17
CA HIS A 160 -18.86 -5.35 6.48
C HIS A 160 -19.54 -4.13 5.88
N PRO A 161 -19.98 -4.19 4.61
CA PRO A 161 -20.65 -3.05 3.95
C PRO A 161 -22.04 -2.77 4.53
N TYR A 162 -22.66 -3.75 5.17
CA TYR A 162 -23.98 -3.67 5.75
C TYR A 162 -24.00 -4.33 7.13
N ILE A 163 -24.81 -3.78 8.07
CA ILE A 163 -24.93 -4.30 9.44
C ILE A 163 -25.62 -5.67 9.45
N ASP A 164 -26.59 -5.90 8.53
CA ASP A 164 -27.47 -7.05 8.50
C ASP A 164 -27.09 -8.11 7.45
N LYS A 165 -25.89 -8.02 6.88
CA LYS A 165 -25.39 -9.01 5.89
C LYS A 165 -24.05 -9.54 6.30
N GLU A 166 -23.97 -10.87 6.39
CA GLU A 166 -22.72 -11.62 6.57
C GLU A 166 -21.84 -11.55 5.33
#